data_a2aee8389febcd7a2df29e155416c572
#
_entry.id   a2aee8389febcd7a2df29e155416c572
#
_cell.length_a   1.000
_cell.length_b   1.000
_cell.length_c   1.000
_cell.angle_alpha   90.00
_cell.angle_beta   90.00
_cell.angle_gamma   90.00
#
_symmetry.space_group_name_H-M   'P 1'
#
loop_
_entity.id
_entity.type
_entity.pdbx_description
1 polymer ?
#
loop_
_entity_poly.entity_id
_entity_poly.type
_entity_poly.pdbx_seq_one_letter_code
_entity_poly.pdbx_strand_id
1 'polypeptide(L)'
;KPSRIEFSARTKQLFDTLRDDGKPAIIFASHLGNWEIPALGAVAHGLDCAILFRRPNSEAADRAIERTRAIKMGTLVPAGREAPLKLGEALQRGQHVAMLVDQYMGNGVEVTFFGRKTKANPTLARLLRQVECPVHGVRIIRLPNHRFRAELSEEVKPVRDAAGQIDIQGTMQAVTDVIEGWVREYPDQ
;
A
#
# COMPACT_ATOMS: atom_id res chain seq x y z
N LYS A 1 -9.01 14.29 13.44
CA LYS A 1 -10.33 13.93 14.01
C LYS A 1 -11.04 13.03 13.00
N PRO A 2 -11.67 11.91 13.41
CA PRO A 2 -12.38 10.99 12.49
C PRO A 2 -13.43 11.70 11.62
N SER A 3 -14.10 12.73 12.14
CA SER A 3 -15.08 13.55 11.44
C SER A 3 -14.56 14.32 10.22
N ARG A 4 -13.23 14.30 9.96
CA ARG A 4 -12.62 14.96 8.80
C ARG A 4 -12.33 14.01 7.64
N ILE A 5 -12.54 12.72 7.81
CA ILE A 5 -12.28 11.71 6.79
C ILE A 5 -13.61 11.16 6.30
N GLU A 6 -13.83 11.24 5.01
CA GLU A 6 -14.99 10.69 4.32
C GLU A 6 -14.64 9.33 3.72
N PHE A 7 -15.61 8.44 3.73
CA PHE A 7 -15.51 7.13 3.08
C PHE A 7 -16.76 6.95 2.20
N SER A 8 -16.58 6.49 0.97
CA SER A 8 -17.73 6.05 0.17
C SER A 8 -18.32 4.78 0.78
N ALA A 9 -19.59 4.50 0.47
CA ALA A 9 -20.22 3.24 0.88
C ALA A 9 -19.45 2.02 0.39
N ARG A 10 -18.91 2.08 -0.86
CA ARG A 10 -18.10 1.02 -1.44
C ARG A 10 -16.78 0.83 -0.71
N THR A 11 -16.07 1.91 -0.40
CA THR A 11 -14.82 1.86 0.38
C THR A 11 -15.05 1.22 1.74
N LYS A 12 -16.16 1.58 2.42
CA LYS A 12 -16.51 1.00 3.71
C LYS A 12 -16.78 -0.49 3.60
N GLN A 13 -17.55 -0.91 2.60
CA GLN A 13 -17.85 -2.34 2.35
C GLN A 13 -16.59 -3.15 2.10
N LEU A 14 -15.67 -2.66 1.24
CA LEU A 14 -14.40 -3.32 0.96
C LEU A 14 -13.53 -3.41 2.22
N PHE A 15 -13.46 -2.33 2.98
CA PHE A 15 -12.71 -2.30 4.24
C PHE A 15 -13.25 -3.32 5.26
N ASP A 16 -14.57 -3.35 5.46
CA ASP A 16 -15.21 -4.29 6.38
C ASP A 16 -14.96 -5.74 5.93
N THR A 17 -15.02 -6.02 4.62
CA THR A 17 -14.68 -7.35 4.08
C THR A 17 -13.24 -7.71 4.38
N LEU A 18 -12.27 -6.84 4.08
CA LEU A 18 -10.84 -7.09 4.34
C LEU A 18 -10.55 -7.33 5.82
N ARG A 19 -11.23 -6.59 6.70
CA ARG A 19 -11.05 -6.74 8.15
C ARG A 19 -11.61 -8.05 8.68
N ASP A 20 -12.75 -8.49 8.15
CA ASP A 20 -13.58 -9.51 8.80
C ASP A 20 -13.51 -10.88 8.09
N ASP A 21 -12.90 -10.99 6.90
CA ASP A 21 -12.85 -12.25 6.12
C ASP A 21 -11.76 -13.24 6.60
N GLY A 22 -10.91 -12.82 7.54
CA GLY A 22 -9.84 -13.64 8.11
C GLY A 22 -8.72 -13.99 7.13
N LYS A 23 -8.62 -13.31 5.99
CA LYS A 23 -7.61 -13.56 4.95
C LYS A 23 -6.59 -12.42 4.89
N PRO A 24 -5.33 -12.69 4.57
CA PRO A 24 -4.37 -11.63 4.31
C PRO A 24 -4.70 -10.90 3.00
N ALA A 25 -4.28 -9.65 2.90
CA ALA A 25 -4.29 -8.88 1.67
C ALA A 25 -3.07 -7.96 1.59
N ILE A 26 -2.67 -7.59 0.39
CA ILE A 26 -1.68 -6.53 0.20
C ILE A 26 -2.39 -5.23 -0.16
N ILE A 27 -2.13 -4.19 0.62
CA ILE A 27 -2.66 -2.85 0.40
C ILE A 27 -1.52 -1.96 -0.08
N PHE A 28 -1.63 -1.44 -1.30
CA PHE A 28 -0.65 -0.48 -1.79
C PHE A 28 -1.22 0.95 -1.75
N ALA A 29 -0.31 1.89 -1.58
CA ALA A 29 -0.61 3.32 -1.69
C ALA A 29 0.52 4.03 -2.45
N SER A 30 0.31 5.29 -2.74
CA SER A 30 1.30 6.19 -3.33
C SER A 30 1.43 7.47 -2.49
N HIS A 31 2.48 8.27 -2.75
CA HIS A 31 2.70 9.54 -2.06
C HIS A 31 1.73 10.65 -2.53
N LEU A 32 0.44 10.29 -2.72
CA LEU A 32 -0.64 11.20 -3.07
C LEU A 32 -1.42 11.61 -1.82
N GLY A 33 -1.81 12.86 -1.78
CA GLY A 33 -2.59 13.42 -0.68
C GLY A 33 -1.87 13.31 0.66
N ASN A 34 -2.53 12.76 1.66
CA ASN A 34 -1.93 12.42 2.95
C ASN A 34 -1.86 10.90 3.13
N TRP A 35 -0.82 10.30 2.61
CA TRP A 35 -0.57 8.86 2.59
C TRP A 35 -0.38 8.21 3.98
N GLU A 36 -0.30 8.98 5.07
CA GLU A 36 -0.27 8.42 6.43
C GLU A 36 -1.67 8.09 6.97
N ILE A 37 -2.71 8.73 6.44
CA ILE A 37 -4.10 8.53 6.91
C ILE A 37 -4.57 7.07 6.77
N PRO A 38 -4.29 6.33 5.68
CA PRO A 38 -4.72 4.93 5.55
C PRO A 38 -4.23 4.05 6.69
N ALA A 39 -2.96 4.17 7.06
CA ALA A 39 -2.38 3.38 8.15
C ALA A 39 -3.02 3.71 9.52
N LEU A 40 -3.25 5.00 9.79
CA LEU A 40 -3.95 5.45 11.00
C LEU A 40 -5.40 4.94 11.02
N GLY A 41 -6.07 4.98 9.86
CA GLY A 41 -7.44 4.50 9.71
C GLY A 41 -7.56 2.99 9.90
N ALA A 42 -6.63 2.21 9.33
CA ALA A 42 -6.57 0.77 9.47
C ALA A 42 -6.56 0.35 10.95
N VAL A 43 -5.62 0.86 11.73
CA VAL A 43 -5.52 0.57 13.18
C VAL A 43 -6.74 1.07 13.96
N ALA A 44 -7.19 2.29 13.67
CA ALA A 44 -8.34 2.87 14.38
C ALA A 44 -9.64 2.06 14.18
N HIS A 45 -9.74 1.32 13.09
CA HIS A 45 -10.90 0.49 12.75
C HIS A 45 -10.62 -1.02 12.83
N GLY A 46 -9.53 -1.42 13.47
CA GLY A 46 -9.26 -2.83 13.81
C GLY A 46 -8.70 -3.68 12.69
N LEU A 47 -8.16 -3.07 11.61
CA LEU A 47 -7.44 -3.81 10.56
C LEU A 47 -5.99 -4.00 10.97
N ASP A 48 -5.59 -5.24 11.24
CA ASP A 48 -4.20 -5.58 11.59
C ASP A 48 -3.30 -5.59 10.35
N CYS A 49 -2.29 -4.72 10.34
CA CYS A 49 -1.47 -4.47 9.17
C CYS A 49 0.02 -4.37 9.51
N ALA A 50 0.86 -5.11 8.79
CA ALA A 50 2.31 -4.92 8.77
C ALA A 50 2.67 -3.90 7.69
N ILE A 51 3.30 -2.79 8.07
CA ILE A 51 3.54 -1.65 7.19
C ILE A 51 5.03 -1.53 6.87
N LEU A 52 5.38 -1.65 5.58
CA LEU A 52 6.72 -1.37 5.11
C LEU A 52 7.02 0.13 5.19
N PHE A 53 8.05 0.51 5.91
CA PHE A 53 8.46 1.91 6.01
C PHE A 53 9.96 2.09 5.83
N ARG A 54 10.37 3.25 5.35
CA ARG A 54 11.77 3.65 5.30
C ARG A 54 12.13 4.39 6.59
N ARG A 55 13.20 3.95 7.27
CA ARG A 55 13.73 4.68 8.42
C ARG A 55 14.26 6.04 7.98
N PRO A 56 13.99 7.11 8.74
CA PRO A 56 14.66 8.39 8.54
C PRO A 56 16.18 8.27 8.66
N ASN A 57 16.89 9.18 8.01
CA ASN A 57 18.35 9.22 8.07
C ASN A 57 18.89 9.77 9.41
N SER A 58 18.03 10.31 10.28
CA SER A 58 18.37 10.86 11.59
C SER A 58 17.83 9.98 12.69
N GLU A 59 18.68 9.52 13.60
CA GLU A 59 18.28 8.72 14.77
C GLU A 59 17.26 9.43 15.68
N ALA A 60 17.36 10.76 15.81
CA ALA A 60 16.41 11.53 16.60
C ALA A 60 15.02 11.54 15.95
N ALA A 61 14.95 11.69 14.61
CA ALA A 61 13.73 11.59 13.86
C ALA A 61 13.15 10.16 13.87
N ASP A 62 14.03 9.14 13.80
CA ASP A 62 13.61 7.73 13.86
C ASP A 62 12.92 7.42 15.19
N ARG A 63 13.55 7.80 16.33
CA ARG A 63 12.96 7.62 17.65
C ARG A 63 11.62 8.37 17.85
N ALA A 64 11.51 9.59 17.32
CA ALA A 64 10.29 10.38 17.40
C ALA A 64 9.15 9.75 16.56
N ILE A 65 9.49 9.27 15.36
CA ILE A 65 8.56 8.61 14.44
C ILE A 65 8.15 7.25 14.99
N GLU A 66 9.08 6.42 15.47
CA GLU A 66 8.76 5.12 16.09
C GLU A 66 7.78 5.27 17.25
N ARG A 67 8.01 6.22 18.17
CA ARG A 67 7.09 6.48 19.28
C ARG A 67 5.68 6.89 18.83
N THR A 68 5.57 7.65 17.75
CA THR A 68 4.27 8.17 17.29
C THR A 68 3.55 7.16 16.39
N ARG A 69 4.30 6.46 15.51
CA ARG A 69 3.74 5.52 14.52
C ARG A 69 3.48 4.14 15.09
N ALA A 70 4.39 3.58 15.90
CA ALA A 70 4.23 2.23 16.45
C ALA A 70 2.93 2.06 17.26
N ILE A 71 2.48 3.12 17.95
CA ILE A 71 1.25 3.09 18.76
C ILE A 71 -0.01 3.24 17.88
N LYS A 72 0.11 3.85 16.68
CA LYS A 72 -1.05 4.33 15.90
C LYS A 72 -1.17 3.74 14.50
N MET A 73 -0.16 3.03 14.00
CA MET A 73 -0.09 2.60 12.61
C MET A 73 0.09 1.08 12.42
N GLY A 74 0.01 0.27 13.48
CA GLY A 74 0.19 -1.19 13.41
C GLY A 74 1.66 -1.62 13.47
N THR A 75 1.98 -2.81 12.97
CA THR A 75 3.32 -3.38 12.99
C THR A 75 4.20 -2.72 11.93
N LEU A 76 5.24 -2.02 12.36
CA LEU A 76 6.16 -1.37 11.42
C LEU A 76 7.30 -2.32 11.02
N VAL A 77 7.48 -2.53 9.72
CA VAL A 77 8.57 -3.33 9.14
C VAL A 77 9.56 -2.40 8.42
N PRO A 78 10.77 -2.20 8.96
CA PRO A 78 11.77 -1.34 8.32
C PRO A 78 12.21 -1.90 6.97
N ALA A 79 12.29 -1.03 5.96
CA ALA A 79 12.84 -1.39 4.66
C ALA A 79 14.30 -1.85 4.79
N GLY A 80 14.65 -2.97 4.15
CA GLY A 80 15.96 -3.58 4.22
C GLY A 80 15.92 -5.02 3.69
N ARG A 81 17.05 -5.73 3.84
CA ARG A 81 17.20 -7.10 3.32
C ARG A 81 16.20 -8.09 3.94
N GLU A 82 15.84 -7.89 5.18
CA GLU A 82 14.89 -8.77 5.92
C GLU A 82 13.42 -8.41 5.68
N ALA A 83 13.12 -7.22 5.13
CA ALA A 83 11.76 -6.77 4.98
C ALA A 83 10.88 -7.76 4.16
N PRO A 84 11.32 -8.29 3.02
CA PRO A 84 10.51 -9.26 2.26
C PRO A 84 10.17 -10.52 3.06
N LEU A 85 11.10 -11.02 3.87
CA LEU A 85 10.87 -12.18 4.73
C LEU A 85 9.81 -11.87 5.80
N LYS A 86 9.99 -10.77 6.54
CA LYS A 86 9.05 -10.35 7.61
C LYS A 86 7.64 -10.07 7.09
N LEU A 87 7.54 -9.47 5.91
CA LEU A 87 6.25 -9.20 5.26
C LEU A 87 5.60 -10.50 4.76
N GLY A 88 6.38 -11.43 4.19
CA GLY A 88 5.90 -12.76 3.81
C GLY A 88 5.38 -13.56 5.01
N GLU A 89 6.09 -13.56 6.13
CA GLU A 89 5.65 -14.17 7.38
C GLU A 89 4.37 -13.51 7.92
N ALA A 90 4.21 -12.20 7.80
CA ALA A 90 2.99 -11.49 8.18
C ALA A 90 1.80 -11.99 7.38
N LEU A 91 1.92 -12.06 6.04
CA LEU A 91 0.88 -12.62 5.17
C LEU A 91 0.54 -14.07 5.52
N GLN A 92 1.55 -14.92 5.77
CA GLN A 92 1.33 -16.33 6.15
C GLN A 92 0.57 -16.48 7.48
N ARG A 93 0.70 -15.51 8.39
CA ARG A 93 -0.05 -15.46 9.65
C ARG A 93 -1.46 -14.85 9.51
N GLY A 94 -1.88 -14.52 8.28
CA GLY A 94 -3.17 -13.88 8.02
C GLY A 94 -3.20 -12.36 8.25
N GLN A 95 -2.05 -11.73 8.54
CA GLN A 95 -1.94 -10.29 8.73
C GLN A 95 -1.88 -9.60 7.36
N HIS A 96 -2.53 -8.45 7.22
CA HIS A 96 -2.41 -7.63 6.02
C HIS A 96 -1.04 -6.98 5.92
N VAL A 97 -0.61 -6.67 4.69
CA VAL A 97 0.62 -5.95 4.43
C VAL A 97 0.32 -4.66 3.69
N ALA A 98 0.87 -3.55 4.16
CA ALA A 98 0.72 -2.26 3.49
C ALA A 98 2.08 -1.65 3.08
N MET A 99 2.12 -1.02 1.90
CA MET A 99 3.34 -0.38 1.39
C MET A 99 3.07 0.73 0.40
N LEU A 100 3.97 1.71 0.35
CA LEU A 100 4.05 2.69 -0.74
C LEU A 100 4.88 2.09 -1.87
N VAL A 101 4.40 2.20 -3.12
CA VAL A 101 4.99 1.48 -4.25
C VAL A 101 5.47 2.39 -5.39
N ASP A 102 5.28 3.69 -5.29
CA ASP A 102 5.51 4.68 -6.34
C ASP A 102 6.93 5.26 -6.37
N GLN A 103 7.81 4.83 -5.49
CA GLN A 103 9.20 5.31 -5.49
C GLN A 103 10.05 4.55 -6.52
N TYR A 104 10.87 5.31 -7.25
CA TYR A 104 11.86 4.75 -8.17
C TYR A 104 12.84 3.82 -7.43
N MET A 105 13.12 2.68 -8.06
CA MET A 105 14.11 1.72 -7.57
C MET A 105 15.06 1.31 -8.69
N GLY A 106 16.34 1.72 -8.62
CA GLY A 106 17.32 1.52 -9.69
C GLY A 106 17.52 0.07 -10.16
N ASN A 107 17.38 -0.92 -9.25
CA ASN A 107 17.41 -2.35 -9.52
C ASN A 107 15.99 -2.99 -9.54
N GLY A 108 14.96 -2.17 -9.72
CA GLY A 108 13.58 -2.61 -9.85
C GLY A 108 13.25 -3.15 -11.25
N VAL A 109 11.98 -3.49 -11.45
CA VAL A 109 11.45 -3.94 -12.75
C VAL A 109 11.02 -2.75 -13.60
N GLU A 110 11.21 -2.85 -14.92
CA GLU A 110 10.80 -1.81 -15.85
C GLU A 110 9.27 -1.73 -15.93
N VAL A 111 8.76 -0.51 -15.82
CA VAL A 111 7.34 -0.18 -16.01
C VAL A 111 7.25 1.11 -16.82
N THR A 112 6.09 1.34 -17.42
CA THR A 112 5.77 2.59 -18.10
C THR A 112 4.87 3.43 -17.18
N PHE A 113 5.20 4.71 -17.00
CA PHE A 113 4.43 5.68 -16.25
C PHE A 113 4.34 6.98 -17.03
N PHE A 114 3.14 7.43 -17.36
CA PHE A 114 2.89 8.56 -18.28
C PHE A 114 3.65 8.45 -19.62
N GLY A 115 3.67 7.25 -20.19
CA GLY A 115 4.35 6.98 -21.45
C GLY A 115 5.89 6.94 -21.38
N ARG A 116 6.46 7.05 -20.19
CA ARG A 116 7.91 7.02 -19.97
C ARG A 116 8.34 5.75 -19.22
N LYS A 117 9.42 5.13 -19.66
CA LYS A 117 10.03 3.99 -18.98
C LYS A 117 10.64 4.44 -17.65
N THR A 118 10.33 3.71 -16.60
CA THR A 118 10.88 3.89 -15.26
C THR A 118 11.03 2.52 -14.57
N LYS A 119 11.44 2.50 -13.31
CA LYS A 119 11.63 1.25 -12.55
C LYS A 119 10.87 1.28 -11.24
N ALA A 120 10.00 0.28 -11.07
CA ALA A 120 9.21 0.07 -9.86
C ALA A 120 9.85 -0.96 -8.92
N ASN A 121 9.59 -0.81 -7.63
CA ASN A 121 9.98 -1.79 -6.62
C ASN A 121 9.14 -3.08 -6.77
N PRO A 122 9.76 -4.24 -7.04
CA PRO A 122 9.02 -5.49 -7.29
C PRO A 122 8.53 -6.19 -6.02
N THR A 123 8.71 -5.64 -4.83
CA THR A 123 8.42 -6.31 -3.55
C THR A 123 6.98 -6.81 -3.46
N LEU A 124 6.00 -6.00 -3.89
CA LEU A 124 4.60 -6.40 -3.89
C LEU A 124 4.36 -7.69 -4.70
N ALA A 125 4.79 -7.69 -5.95
CA ALA A 125 4.59 -8.85 -6.83
C ALA A 125 5.40 -10.08 -6.39
N ARG A 126 6.57 -9.89 -5.77
CA ARG A 126 7.36 -10.98 -5.17
C ARG A 126 6.68 -11.58 -3.94
N LEU A 127 6.04 -10.77 -3.11
CA LEU A 127 5.24 -11.26 -1.98
C LEU A 127 4.05 -12.08 -2.45
N LEU A 128 3.37 -11.67 -3.52
CA LEU A 128 2.29 -12.44 -4.13
C LEU A 128 2.73 -13.81 -4.64
N ARG A 129 3.98 -13.97 -5.11
CA ARG A 129 4.54 -15.29 -5.45
C ARG A 129 4.74 -16.20 -4.23
N GLN A 130 4.91 -15.63 -3.05
CA GLN A 130 5.08 -16.40 -1.81
C GLN A 130 3.74 -16.72 -1.16
N VAL A 131 2.84 -15.73 -1.12
CA VAL A 131 1.50 -15.84 -0.54
C VAL A 131 0.53 -15.13 -1.47
N GLU A 132 -0.21 -15.92 -2.25
CA GLU A 132 -1.22 -15.36 -3.14
C GLU A 132 -2.42 -14.86 -2.31
N CYS A 133 -2.72 -13.58 -2.44
CA CYS A 133 -3.79 -12.91 -1.71
C CYS A 133 -4.33 -11.71 -2.51
N PRO A 134 -5.51 -11.18 -2.17
CA PRO A 134 -6.05 -9.98 -2.80
C PRO A 134 -5.12 -8.77 -2.70
N VAL A 135 -5.13 -7.93 -3.74
CA VAL A 135 -4.36 -6.68 -3.80
C VAL A 135 -5.32 -5.52 -4.01
N HIS A 136 -5.28 -4.55 -3.12
CA HIS A 136 -6.09 -3.34 -3.21
C HIS A 136 -5.22 -2.10 -3.11
N GLY A 137 -5.60 -1.08 -3.83
CA GLY A 137 -4.99 0.24 -3.69
C GLY A 137 -5.77 1.11 -2.70
N VAL A 138 -5.09 1.98 -1.97
CA VAL A 138 -5.73 3.01 -1.15
C VAL A 138 -5.15 4.38 -1.49
N ARG A 139 -6.02 5.35 -1.71
CA ARG A 139 -5.64 6.75 -1.92
C ARG A 139 -6.38 7.68 -0.98
N ILE A 140 -5.76 8.82 -0.71
CA ILE A 140 -6.35 9.91 0.07
C ILE A 140 -6.42 11.16 -0.80
N ILE A 141 -7.62 11.71 -0.93
CA ILE A 141 -7.88 12.94 -1.65
C ILE A 141 -8.07 14.06 -0.63
N ARG A 142 -7.33 15.15 -0.78
CA ARG A 142 -7.53 16.37 0.02
C ARG A 142 -8.76 17.10 -0.47
N LEU A 143 -9.65 17.44 0.45
CA LEU A 143 -10.86 18.20 0.20
C LEU A 143 -10.77 19.58 0.83
N PRO A 144 -11.61 20.56 0.43
CA PRO A 144 -11.69 21.85 1.10
C PRO A 144 -11.94 21.72 2.61
N ASN A 145 -11.58 22.76 3.35
CA ASN A 145 -11.79 22.85 4.81
C ASN A 145 -11.06 21.76 5.62
N HIS A 146 -9.85 21.38 5.19
CA HIS A 146 -9.01 20.37 5.86
C HIS A 146 -9.71 19.01 6.02
N ARG A 147 -10.55 18.64 5.07
CA ARG A 147 -11.18 17.32 4.99
C ARG A 147 -10.40 16.42 4.04
N PHE A 148 -10.64 15.14 4.13
CA PHE A 148 -10.02 14.12 3.30
C PHE A 148 -11.07 13.11 2.89
N ARG A 149 -10.87 12.50 1.72
CA ARG A 149 -11.61 11.31 1.30
C ARG A 149 -10.63 10.16 1.16
N ALA A 150 -10.95 9.05 1.82
CA ALA A 150 -10.22 7.81 1.66
C ALA A 150 -10.99 6.89 0.70
N GLU A 151 -10.30 6.34 -0.28
CA GLU A 151 -10.87 5.44 -1.27
C GLU A 151 -10.02 4.17 -1.39
N LEU A 152 -10.67 3.01 -1.26
CA LEU A 152 -10.10 1.71 -1.60
C LEU A 152 -10.46 1.36 -3.04
N SER A 153 -9.50 0.90 -3.83
CA SER A 153 -9.76 0.37 -5.16
C SER A 153 -10.45 -0.98 -5.10
N GLU A 154 -11.10 -1.37 -6.19
CA GLU A 154 -11.38 -2.79 -6.43
C GLU A 154 -10.07 -3.58 -6.47
N GLU A 155 -10.19 -4.89 -6.36
CA GLU A 155 -9.04 -5.79 -6.39
C GLU A 155 -8.26 -5.66 -7.71
N VAL A 156 -6.98 -5.39 -7.61
CA VAL A 156 -6.05 -5.43 -8.76
C VAL A 156 -5.57 -6.86 -8.94
N LYS A 157 -6.03 -7.50 -10.01
CA LYS A 157 -5.65 -8.88 -10.30
C LYS A 157 -4.18 -8.95 -10.74
N PRO A 158 -3.38 -9.86 -10.17
CA PRO A 158 -2.02 -10.05 -10.62
C PRO A 158 -1.99 -10.58 -12.06
N VAL A 159 -1.03 -10.09 -12.84
CA VAL A 159 -0.76 -10.62 -14.19
C VAL A 159 -0.03 -11.94 -14.07
N ARG A 160 -0.37 -12.89 -14.96
CA ARG A 160 0.27 -14.22 -15.01
C ARG A 160 0.99 -14.43 -16.32
N ASP A 161 2.10 -15.15 -16.27
CA ASP A 161 2.83 -15.62 -17.43
C ASP A 161 2.16 -16.85 -18.08
N ALA A 162 2.73 -17.34 -19.17
CA ALA A 162 2.22 -18.51 -19.91
C ALA A 162 2.23 -19.81 -19.08
N ALA A 163 3.03 -19.87 -18.01
CA ALA A 163 3.07 -21.00 -17.09
C ALA A 163 2.08 -20.84 -15.91
N GLY A 164 1.26 -19.77 -15.91
CA GLY A 164 0.30 -19.46 -14.86
C GLY A 164 0.94 -18.84 -13.60
N GLN A 165 2.26 -18.59 -13.60
CA GLN A 165 2.94 -17.96 -12.48
C GLN A 165 2.71 -16.43 -12.50
N ILE A 166 2.72 -15.81 -11.32
CA ILE A 166 2.61 -14.35 -11.24
C ILE A 166 3.78 -13.70 -11.97
N ASP A 167 3.49 -12.95 -13.03
CA ASP A 167 4.45 -12.12 -13.72
C ASP A 167 4.72 -10.86 -12.90
N ILE A 168 5.95 -10.75 -12.40
CA ILE A 168 6.35 -9.66 -11.51
C ILE A 168 6.28 -8.31 -12.24
N GLN A 169 6.78 -8.25 -13.48
CA GLN A 169 6.80 -7.00 -14.25
C GLN A 169 5.38 -6.58 -14.65
N GLY A 170 4.60 -7.50 -15.20
CA GLY A 170 3.22 -7.24 -15.60
C GLY A 170 2.34 -6.85 -14.40
N THR A 171 2.51 -7.51 -13.25
CA THR A 171 1.77 -7.15 -12.03
C THR A 171 2.16 -5.75 -11.52
N MET A 172 3.46 -5.41 -11.53
CA MET A 172 3.87 -4.05 -11.15
C MET A 172 3.42 -3.00 -12.17
N GLN A 173 3.30 -3.34 -13.45
CA GLN A 173 2.70 -2.45 -14.44
C GLN A 173 1.21 -2.19 -14.12
N ALA A 174 0.43 -3.23 -13.84
CA ALA A 174 -0.98 -3.08 -13.47
C ALA A 174 -1.17 -2.18 -12.23
N VAL A 175 -0.33 -2.34 -11.21
CA VAL A 175 -0.31 -1.46 -10.03
C VAL A 175 0.05 -0.01 -10.41
N THR A 176 1.04 0.16 -11.29
CA THR A 176 1.48 1.47 -11.78
C THR A 176 0.38 2.17 -12.58
N ASP A 177 -0.36 1.43 -13.40
CA ASP A 177 -1.49 1.96 -14.19
C ASP A 177 -2.61 2.49 -13.29
N VAL A 178 -2.90 1.82 -12.17
CA VAL A 178 -3.85 2.32 -11.16
C VAL A 178 -3.38 3.65 -10.58
N ILE A 179 -2.11 3.76 -10.21
CA ILE A 179 -1.54 5.01 -9.67
C ILE A 179 -1.55 6.12 -10.73
N GLU A 180 -1.20 5.81 -11.98
CA GLU A 180 -1.28 6.77 -13.09
C GLU A 180 -2.70 7.29 -13.25
N GLY A 181 -3.71 6.43 -13.18
CA GLY A 181 -5.13 6.81 -13.19
C GLY A 181 -5.47 7.80 -12.07
N TRP A 182 -4.98 7.55 -10.84
CA TRP A 182 -5.20 8.46 -9.71
C TRP A 182 -4.57 9.84 -9.93
N VAL A 183 -3.34 9.89 -10.45
CA VAL A 183 -2.66 11.16 -10.76
C VAL A 183 -3.37 11.91 -11.88
N ARG A 184 -3.91 11.20 -12.89
CA ARG A 184 -4.69 11.84 -13.97
C ARG A 184 -5.99 12.44 -13.45
N GLU A 185 -6.65 11.77 -12.51
CA GLU A 185 -7.92 12.22 -11.93
C GLU A 185 -7.72 13.40 -10.95
N TYR A 186 -6.62 13.36 -10.17
CA TYR A 186 -6.30 14.39 -9.16
C TYR A 186 -4.83 14.81 -9.25
N PRO A 187 -4.44 15.59 -10.27
CA PRO A 187 -3.03 15.95 -10.48
C PRO A 187 -2.47 16.95 -9.46
N ASP A 188 -3.33 17.52 -8.65
CA ASP A 188 -3.01 18.50 -7.60
C ASP A 188 -2.79 17.88 -6.20
N GLN A 189 -2.83 16.55 -6.08
CA GLN A 189 -2.69 15.82 -4.81
C GLN A 189 -1.25 15.46 -4.46
#